data_d5fe21f09102a05837677d07b1b3b7ac
#
_entry.id   d5fe21f09102a05837677d07b1b3b7ac
#
_cell.length_a   1.000
_cell.length_b   1.000
_cell.length_c   1.000
_cell.angle_alpha   90.00
_cell.angle_beta   90.00
_cell.angle_gamma   90.00
#
_symmetry.space_group_name_H-M   'P 1'
#
loop_
_entity.id
_entity.type
_entity.pdbx_description
1 polymer ?
#
loop_
_entity_poly.entity_id
_entity_poly.type
_entity_poly.pdbx_seq_one_letter_code
_entity_poly.pdbx_strand_id
1 'polypeptide(L)'
;MRVLIINTSERMGGAAVAASRLMESLKNNGIKAKMLVRDKQTDQISVVGLQRNWWQVWRFVWERIVIWKANRFKKNNLFAVDIANTGTDITSLPEFQQADVIHLHWVNQGMLSLNDIRKILKSGKPVVWTMHDMWPCTGIC
;
A
#
# COMPACT_ATOMS: atom_id res chain seq x y z
N MET A 1 15.72 -12.84 9.56
CA MET A 1 15.24 -11.65 8.83
C MET A 1 13.73 -11.72 8.67
N ARG A 2 13.03 -10.59 8.94
CA ARG A 2 11.59 -10.45 8.83
C ARG A 2 11.29 -9.38 7.78
N VAL A 3 10.56 -9.73 6.74
CA VAL A 3 10.19 -8.82 5.65
C VAL A 3 8.69 -8.52 5.74
N LEU A 4 8.35 -7.23 5.74
CA LEU A 4 6.98 -6.77 5.62
C LEU A 4 6.74 -6.25 4.21
N ILE A 5 5.94 -6.96 3.44
CA ILE A 5 5.49 -6.56 2.11
C ILE A 5 4.22 -5.72 2.27
N ILE A 6 4.14 -4.57 1.62
CA ILE A 6 3.00 -3.65 1.70
C ILE A 6 2.38 -3.50 0.32
N ASN A 7 1.10 -3.84 0.21
CA ASN A 7 0.33 -3.73 -1.03
C ASN A 7 -1.13 -3.36 -0.71
N THR A 8 -1.81 -2.66 -1.60
CA THR A 8 -3.20 -2.22 -1.36
C THR A 8 -4.17 -3.38 -1.32
N SER A 9 -4.08 -4.32 -2.27
CA SER A 9 -4.97 -5.49 -2.35
C SER A 9 -4.19 -6.79 -2.14
N GLU A 10 -4.85 -7.79 -1.56
CA GLU A 10 -4.27 -9.12 -1.41
C GLU A 10 -4.20 -9.88 -2.74
N ARG A 11 -5.23 -9.79 -3.58
CA ARG A 11 -5.40 -10.64 -4.78
C ARG A 11 -5.68 -9.88 -6.06
N MET A 12 -6.13 -8.64 -5.98
CA MET A 12 -6.56 -7.90 -7.16
C MET A 12 -5.39 -7.19 -7.84
N GLY A 13 -5.23 -7.47 -9.14
CA GLY A 13 -4.23 -6.82 -9.99
C GLY A 13 -2.85 -7.49 -9.99
N GLY A 14 -2.03 -7.14 -10.97
CA GLY A 14 -0.69 -7.72 -11.17
C GLY A 14 0.25 -7.49 -10.00
N ALA A 15 0.17 -6.33 -9.34
CA ALA A 15 0.97 -6.01 -8.16
C ALA A 15 0.70 -6.97 -6.99
N ALA A 16 -0.57 -7.32 -6.76
CA ALA A 16 -0.97 -8.26 -5.71
C ALA A 16 -0.43 -9.67 -5.98
N VAL A 17 -0.51 -10.12 -7.24
CA VAL A 17 0.05 -11.42 -7.64
C VAL A 17 1.57 -11.45 -7.46
N ALA A 18 2.27 -10.38 -7.86
CA ALA A 18 3.72 -10.27 -7.69
C ALA A 18 4.12 -10.25 -6.20
N ALA A 19 3.43 -9.48 -5.38
CA ALA A 19 3.64 -9.40 -3.93
C ALA A 19 3.43 -10.77 -3.24
N SER A 20 2.36 -11.48 -3.60
CA SER A 20 2.05 -12.80 -3.07
C SER A 20 3.13 -13.84 -3.44
N ARG A 21 3.52 -13.87 -4.72
CA ARG A 21 4.61 -14.76 -5.19
C ARG A 21 5.93 -14.47 -4.51
N LEU A 22 6.26 -13.20 -4.31
CA LEU A 22 7.46 -12.81 -3.57
C LEU A 22 7.37 -13.27 -2.12
N MET A 23 6.25 -13.08 -1.43
CA MET A 23 6.05 -13.55 -0.07
C MET A 23 6.26 -15.06 0.04
N GLU A 24 5.68 -15.84 -0.87
CA GLU A 24 5.84 -17.30 -0.90
C GLU A 24 7.30 -17.71 -1.17
N SER A 25 7.96 -17.07 -2.14
CA SER A 25 9.37 -17.32 -2.43
C SER A 25 10.26 -17.04 -1.23
N LEU A 26 10.06 -15.92 -0.55
CA LEU A 26 10.80 -15.58 0.67
C LEU A 26 10.58 -16.63 1.78
N LYS A 27 9.34 -17.06 1.99
CA LYS A 27 9.00 -18.10 2.99
C LYS A 27 9.66 -19.44 2.66
N ASN A 28 9.63 -19.85 1.39
CA ASN A 28 10.25 -21.10 0.92
C ASN A 28 11.79 -21.07 1.09
N ASN A 29 12.40 -19.89 1.14
CA ASN A 29 13.82 -19.68 1.42
C ASN A 29 14.11 -19.39 2.91
N GLY A 30 13.21 -19.72 3.82
CA GLY A 30 13.40 -19.60 5.27
C GLY A 30 13.31 -18.19 5.83
N ILE A 31 12.83 -17.21 5.05
CA ILE A 31 12.64 -15.83 5.48
C ILE A 31 11.22 -15.65 6.03
N LYS A 32 11.10 -15.03 7.20
CA LYS A 32 9.79 -14.70 7.77
C LYS A 32 9.19 -13.51 7.02
N ALA A 33 8.32 -13.78 6.04
CA ALA A 33 7.62 -12.77 5.28
C ALA A 33 6.14 -12.68 5.69
N LYS A 34 5.65 -11.45 5.86
CA LYS A 34 4.23 -11.12 6.02
C LYS A 34 3.84 -10.08 4.98
N MET A 35 2.58 -10.08 4.59
CA MET A 35 2.02 -9.05 3.70
C MET A 35 0.98 -8.24 4.46
N LEU A 36 1.11 -6.91 4.45
CA LEU A 36 0.14 -5.97 4.98
C LEU A 36 -0.67 -5.40 3.82
N VAL A 37 -1.98 -5.55 3.88
CA VAL A 37 -2.91 -5.11 2.83
C VAL A 37 -4.05 -4.28 3.40
N ARG A 38 -4.61 -3.39 2.60
CA ARG A 38 -5.88 -2.73 2.93
C ARG A 38 -7.05 -3.69 2.70
N ASP A 39 -7.09 -4.33 1.54
CA ASP A 39 -8.18 -5.19 1.12
C ASP A 39 -7.79 -6.67 1.26
N LYS A 40 -7.92 -7.18 2.49
CA LYS A 40 -7.71 -8.60 2.79
C LYS A 40 -8.91 -9.41 2.32
N GLN A 41 -8.65 -10.53 1.64
CA GLN A 41 -9.67 -11.39 1.02
C GLN A 41 -9.61 -12.84 1.50
N THR A 42 -8.53 -13.25 2.17
CA THR A 42 -8.36 -14.64 2.66
C THR A 42 -8.07 -14.65 4.16
N ASP A 43 -8.20 -15.84 4.77
CA ASP A 43 -7.85 -16.05 6.18
C ASP A 43 -6.38 -16.43 6.40
N GLN A 44 -5.53 -16.19 5.39
CA GLN A 44 -4.12 -16.53 5.47
C GLN A 44 -3.42 -15.76 6.60
N ILE A 45 -2.76 -16.48 7.52
CA ILE A 45 -2.12 -15.90 8.72
C ILE A 45 -0.95 -14.97 8.35
N SER A 46 -0.27 -15.24 7.24
CA SER A 46 0.83 -14.40 6.74
C SER A 46 0.36 -13.10 6.08
N VAL A 47 -0.94 -12.93 5.89
CA VAL A 47 -1.54 -11.71 5.36
C VAL A 47 -2.28 -10.98 6.47
N VAL A 48 -1.90 -9.76 6.74
CA VAL A 48 -2.50 -8.88 7.75
C VAL A 48 -3.32 -7.82 7.03
N GLY A 49 -4.60 -7.74 7.36
CA GLY A 49 -5.49 -6.69 6.85
C GLY A 49 -5.45 -5.46 7.76
N LEU A 50 -5.39 -4.26 7.20
CA LEU A 50 -5.70 -3.06 7.96
C LEU A 50 -7.14 -3.15 8.47
N GLN A 51 -7.37 -2.77 9.73
CA GLN A 51 -8.73 -2.71 10.26
C GLN A 51 -9.58 -1.81 9.37
N ARG A 52 -10.64 -2.41 8.81
CA ARG A 52 -11.55 -1.70 7.91
C ARG A 52 -12.37 -0.71 8.73
N ASN A 53 -11.86 0.51 8.85
CA ASN A 53 -12.56 1.61 9.49
C ASN A 53 -13.34 2.39 8.40
N TRP A 54 -14.59 2.76 8.65
CA TRP A 54 -15.41 3.55 7.74
C TRP A 54 -14.71 4.87 7.33
N TRP A 55 -13.80 5.39 8.15
CA TRP A 55 -12.92 6.50 7.85
C TRP A 55 -12.02 6.28 6.61
N GLN A 56 -11.64 5.03 6.30
CA GLN A 56 -10.86 4.71 5.09
C GLN A 56 -11.70 4.91 3.82
N VAL A 57 -13.00 4.56 3.89
CA VAL A 57 -13.94 4.81 2.79
C VAL A 57 -14.11 6.31 2.57
N TRP A 58 -14.28 7.07 3.66
CA TRP A 58 -14.38 8.53 3.58
C TRP A 58 -13.10 9.18 3.03
N ARG A 59 -11.93 8.71 3.42
CA ARG A 59 -10.65 9.18 2.88
C ARG A 59 -10.55 8.94 1.38
N PHE A 60 -10.91 7.74 0.91
CA PHE A 60 -10.96 7.41 -0.51
C PHE A 60 -11.94 8.31 -1.27
N VAL A 61 -13.16 8.47 -0.75
CA VAL A 61 -14.18 9.35 -1.35
C VAL A 61 -13.69 10.80 -1.37
N TRP A 62 -13.09 11.27 -0.29
CA TRP A 62 -12.54 12.63 -0.21
C TRP A 62 -11.49 12.87 -1.28
N GLU A 63 -10.57 11.94 -1.46
CA GLU A 63 -9.55 12.04 -2.52
C GLU A 63 -10.19 12.14 -3.91
N ARG A 64 -11.19 11.31 -4.19
CA ARG A 64 -11.93 11.38 -5.48
C ARG A 64 -12.66 12.70 -5.66
N ILE A 65 -13.22 13.27 -4.60
CA ILE A 65 -13.86 14.60 -4.64
C ILE A 65 -12.84 15.68 -4.95
N VAL A 66 -11.67 15.65 -4.33
CA VAL A 66 -10.59 16.63 -4.59
C VAL A 66 -10.14 16.57 -6.04
N ILE A 67 -9.91 15.37 -6.58
CA ILE A 67 -9.53 15.17 -7.98
C ILE A 67 -10.64 15.65 -8.91
N TRP A 68 -11.90 15.33 -8.63
CA TRP A 68 -13.05 15.75 -9.42
C TRP A 68 -13.18 17.28 -9.46
N LYS A 69 -13.01 17.95 -8.32
CA LYS A 69 -13.01 19.42 -8.23
C LYS A 69 -11.85 20.03 -9.02
N ALA A 70 -10.64 19.46 -8.90
CA ALA A 70 -9.46 19.92 -9.66
C ALA A 70 -9.64 19.71 -11.17
N ASN A 71 -10.35 18.66 -11.59
CA ASN A 71 -10.69 18.37 -13.00
C ASN A 71 -11.88 19.19 -13.53
N ARG A 72 -12.23 20.31 -12.90
CA ARG A 72 -13.37 21.14 -13.28
C ARG A 72 -14.69 20.34 -13.42
N PHE A 73 -14.94 19.44 -12.47
CA PHE A 73 -16.14 18.58 -12.41
C PHE A 73 -16.27 17.56 -13.55
N LYS A 74 -15.22 17.33 -14.33
CA LYS A 74 -15.20 16.26 -15.33
C LYS A 74 -14.82 14.92 -14.71
N LYS A 75 -15.49 13.84 -15.16
CA LYS A 75 -15.25 12.49 -14.66
C LYS A 75 -14.03 11.80 -15.32
N ASN A 76 -13.42 12.44 -16.32
CA ASN A 76 -12.28 11.89 -17.04
C ASN A 76 -11.07 11.77 -16.10
N ASN A 77 -10.36 10.66 -16.19
CA ASN A 77 -9.13 10.37 -15.43
C ASN A 77 -9.29 10.37 -13.89
N LEU A 78 -10.54 10.25 -13.38
CA LEU A 78 -10.82 10.25 -11.94
C LEU A 78 -10.08 9.13 -11.18
N PHE A 79 -9.78 8.01 -11.86
CA PHE A 79 -9.07 6.87 -11.31
C PHE A 79 -7.66 6.67 -11.88
N ALA A 80 -7.27 7.46 -12.88
CA ALA A 80 -5.93 7.42 -13.46
C ALA A 80 -4.92 8.28 -12.67
N VAL A 81 -5.42 9.21 -11.85
CA VAL A 81 -4.60 10.08 -11.00
C VAL A 81 -4.79 9.67 -9.55
N ASP A 82 -3.69 9.54 -8.83
CA ASP A 82 -3.67 9.34 -7.39
C ASP A 82 -2.77 10.42 -6.77
N ILE A 83 -3.35 11.30 -5.97
CA ILE A 83 -2.64 12.40 -5.32
C ILE A 83 -2.09 12.03 -3.95
N ALA A 84 -2.43 10.82 -3.47
CA ALA A 84 -1.99 10.25 -2.18
C ALA A 84 -2.03 11.26 -1.01
N ASN A 85 -3.08 12.08 -0.97
CA ASN A 85 -3.27 13.07 0.10
C ASN A 85 -3.85 12.43 1.37
N THR A 86 -4.36 11.21 1.26
CA THR A 86 -4.93 10.45 2.38
C THR A 86 -4.35 9.04 2.43
N GLY A 87 -4.14 8.53 3.64
CA GLY A 87 -3.58 7.19 3.86
C GLY A 87 -3.71 6.76 5.31
N THR A 88 -3.13 5.62 5.63
CA THR A 88 -3.10 5.07 6.97
C THR A 88 -1.66 5.00 7.45
N ASP A 89 -1.37 5.61 8.60
CA ASP A 89 -0.07 5.48 9.23
C ASP A 89 0.09 4.06 9.78
N ILE A 90 0.99 3.32 9.15
CA ILE A 90 1.28 1.92 9.51
C ILE A 90 2.50 1.78 10.41
N THR A 91 3.21 2.87 10.67
CA THR A 91 4.49 2.83 11.40
C THR A 91 4.33 2.39 12.86
N SER A 92 3.13 2.57 13.44
CA SER A 92 2.80 2.12 14.80
C SER A 92 2.37 0.65 14.89
N LEU A 93 2.11 -0.01 13.76
CA LEU A 93 1.64 -1.39 13.77
C LEU A 93 2.73 -2.37 14.24
N PRO A 94 2.37 -3.40 15.00
CA PRO A 94 3.33 -4.42 15.46
C PRO A 94 4.10 -5.07 14.32
N GLU A 95 3.45 -5.33 13.18
CA GLU A 95 4.08 -5.91 12.00
C GLU A 95 5.16 -5.01 11.43
N PHE A 96 4.91 -3.70 11.39
CA PHE A 96 5.91 -2.72 10.94
C PHE A 96 7.08 -2.64 11.92
N GLN A 97 6.79 -2.53 13.21
CA GLN A 97 7.82 -2.42 14.25
C GLN A 97 8.74 -3.63 14.29
N GLN A 98 8.20 -4.83 14.09
CA GLN A 98 8.93 -6.09 14.11
C GLN A 98 9.69 -6.38 12.80
N ALA A 99 9.37 -5.70 11.71
CA ALA A 99 10.02 -5.93 10.43
C ALA A 99 11.46 -5.43 10.42
N ASP A 100 12.35 -6.20 9.81
CA ASP A 100 13.73 -5.81 9.57
C ASP A 100 13.88 -5.07 8.23
N VAL A 101 13.00 -5.38 7.25
CA VAL A 101 12.94 -4.76 5.91
C VAL A 101 11.50 -4.48 5.54
N ILE A 102 11.25 -3.32 4.97
CA ILE A 102 9.95 -2.93 4.40
C ILE A 102 10.02 -3.01 2.89
N HIS A 103 9.07 -3.72 2.28
CA HIS A 103 8.99 -3.85 0.83
C HIS A 103 7.66 -3.30 0.31
N LEU A 104 7.71 -2.13 -0.32
CA LEU A 104 6.55 -1.48 -0.92
C LEU A 104 6.29 -2.03 -2.32
N HIS A 105 5.04 -2.33 -2.62
CA HIS A 105 4.54 -2.65 -3.94
C HIS A 105 3.60 -1.54 -4.41
N TRP A 106 2.34 -1.83 -4.65
CA TRP A 106 1.34 -0.85 -5.04
C TRP A 106 0.59 -0.33 -3.81
N VAL A 107 0.78 0.94 -3.46
CA VAL A 107 0.32 1.53 -2.18
C VAL A 107 -0.67 2.68 -2.38
N ASN A 108 -1.24 2.76 -3.59
CA ASN A 108 -2.14 3.82 -4.01
C ASN A 108 -3.57 3.65 -3.46
N GLN A 109 -4.48 4.50 -3.91
CA GLN A 109 -5.92 4.50 -3.61
C GLN A 109 -6.22 4.63 -2.11
N GLY A 110 -5.50 5.51 -1.41
CA GLY A 110 -5.76 5.82 -0.01
C GLY A 110 -5.19 4.78 0.97
N MET A 111 -4.31 3.86 0.54
CA MET A 111 -3.59 3.00 1.45
C MET A 111 -2.52 3.77 2.22
N LEU A 112 -1.60 4.41 1.51
CA LEU A 112 -0.58 5.28 2.08
C LEU A 112 -0.67 6.67 1.46
N SER A 113 -0.57 7.70 2.30
CA SER A 113 -0.35 9.06 1.84
C SER A 113 1.14 9.33 1.60
N LEU A 114 1.46 10.42 0.89
CA LEU A 114 2.85 10.87 0.75
C LEU A 114 3.51 11.12 2.11
N ASN A 115 2.74 11.59 3.09
CA ASN A 115 3.25 11.79 4.45
C ASN A 115 3.54 10.45 5.16
N ASP A 116 2.71 9.43 4.95
CA ASP A 116 2.93 8.09 5.51
C ASP A 116 4.17 7.45 4.87
N ILE A 117 4.34 7.57 3.55
CA ILE A 117 5.56 7.14 2.86
C ILE A 117 6.79 7.84 3.42
N ARG A 118 6.71 9.16 3.64
CA ARG A 118 7.82 9.92 4.28
C ARG A 118 8.15 9.39 5.67
N LYS A 119 7.14 9.04 6.49
CA LYS A 119 7.37 8.45 7.82
C LYS A 119 8.06 7.08 7.72
N ILE A 120 7.62 6.24 6.77
CA ILE A 120 8.25 4.94 6.51
C ILE A 120 9.72 5.12 6.15
N LEU A 121 10.05 6.03 5.22
CA LEU A 121 11.42 6.31 4.79
C LEU A 121 12.28 6.89 5.92
N LYS A 122 11.68 7.64 6.84
CA LYS A 122 12.36 8.22 8.01
C LYS A 122 12.47 7.26 9.20
N SER A 123 11.88 6.07 9.13
CA SER A 123 11.88 5.10 10.23
C SER A 123 13.24 4.47 10.53
N GLY A 124 14.24 4.68 9.68
CA GLY A 124 15.56 4.05 9.77
C GLY A 124 15.60 2.58 9.29
N LYS A 125 14.46 2.01 8.89
CA LYS A 125 14.41 0.65 8.32
C LYS A 125 14.78 0.67 6.85
N PRO A 126 15.50 -0.35 6.34
CA PRO A 126 15.69 -0.54 4.90
C PRO A 126 14.36 -0.63 4.17
N VAL A 127 14.19 0.16 3.11
CA VAL A 127 12.99 0.18 2.29
C VAL A 127 13.34 -0.20 0.86
N VAL A 128 12.65 -1.20 0.32
CA VAL A 128 12.68 -1.59 -1.09
C VAL A 128 11.33 -1.22 -1.70
N TRP A 129 11.32 -0.71 -2.93
CA TRP A 129 10.08 -0.38 -3.63
C TRP A 129 10.07 -1.02 -5.02
N THR A 130 9.19 -2.01 -5.22
CA THR A 130 8.89 -2.55 -6.54
C THR A 130 7.80 -1.70 -7.19
N MET A 131 8.19 -0.91 -8.19
CA MET A 131 7.27 -0.08 -8.94
C MET A 131 6.51 -0.95 -9.96
N HIS A 132 5.19 -0.89 -9.92
CA HIS A 132 4.30 -1.58 -10.85
C HIS A 132 3.70 -0.66 -11.90
N ASP A 133 3.85 0.65 -11.71
CA ASP A 133 3.40 1.72 -12.57
C ASP A 133 4.33 2.93 -12.45
N MET A 134 4.05 3.98 -13.19
CA MET A 134 4.83 5.22 -13.20
C MET A 134 4.48 6.17 -12.06
N TRP A 135 3.49 5.85 -11.25
CA TRP A 135 2.97 6.77 -10.22
C TRP A 135 4.04 7.31 -9.27
N PRO A 136 5.00 6.53 -8.75
CA PRO A 136 6.02 7.04 -7.83
C PRO A 136 6.91 8.14 -8.45
N CYS A 137 6.98 8.18 -9.79
CA CYS A 137 7.80 9.14 -10.54
C CYS A 137 6.99 10.30 -11.13
N THR A 138 5.71 10.08 -11.44
CA THR A 138 4.89 11.01 -12.24
C THR A 138 3.58 11.43 -11.56
N GLY A 139 3.13 10.72 -10.52
CA GLY A 139 1.82 10.92 -9.90
C GLY A 139 0.64 10.38 -10.72
N ILE A 140 0.91 9.73 -11.85
CA ILE A 140 -0.09 9.15 -12.77
C ILE A 140 0.15 7.65 -12.88
N CYS A 141 -0.94 6.86 -12.79
CA CYS A 141 -0.92 5.42 -13.01
C CYS A 141 -1.02 5.07 -14.48
#